data_db91079d0976a59e55e91bd33dbc9e76
#
_entry.id   db91079d0976a59e55e91bd33dbc9e76
#
_cell.length_a   1.000
_cell.length_b   1.000
_cell.length_c   1.000
_cell.angle_alpha   90.00
_cell.angle_beta   90.00
_cell.angle_gamma   90.00
#
_symmetry.space_group_name_H-M   'P 1'
#
loop_
_entity.id
_entity.type
_entity.pdbx_description
1 polymer ?
#
loop_
_entity_poly.entity_id
_entity_poly.type
_entity_poly.pdbx_seq_one_letter_code
_entity_poly.pdbx_strand_id
1 'polypeptide(L)'
;MNKLLTFIFFLLYGFVGSSAQSCHIGSHEKLYVHTDRANYERGDTVRFRAYLLDTRPEATAYSRYVYAELLADSQVISREMVKDDHGVFSGYLSLGDTLRSGNYTLRFYTRYLSSLPHPRYFYRQIIVGGRPFQDYRKESVTRMAASYHVSFFPEGGRLPSGCVSRVAFKALSPDGLGTDVQGFVVNQRGDTVTTLRSVHRGLGFF
;
A
#
# COMPACT_ATOMS: atom_id res chain seq x y z
N MET A 1 -28.53 58.90 18.02
CA MET A 1 -29.02 57.54 17.96
C MET A 1 -28.34 56.66 16.90
N ASN A 2 -27.31 57.16 16.16
CA ASN A 2 -26.68 56.45 15.03
C ASN A 2 -25.27 55.91 15.31
N LYS A 3 -24.71 56.09 16.50
CA LYS A 3 -23.34 55.58 16.78
C LYS A 3 -23.33 54.20 17.45
N LEU A 4 -24.46 53.76 18.00
CA LEU A 4 -24.57 52.45 18.63
C LEU A 4 -24.82 51.33 17.61
N LEU A 5 -25.44 51.63 16.49
CA LEU A 5 -25.75 50.67 15.45
C LEU A 5 -24.50 50.25 14.63
N THR A 6 -23.54 51.18 14.47
CA THR A 6 -22.31 50.96 13.72
C THR A 6 -21.33 49.99 14.47
N PHE A 7 -21.38 50.02 15.80
CA PHE A 7 -20.51 49.18 16.61
C PHE A 7 -20.97 47.70 16.65
N ILE A 8 -22.27 47.48 16.54
CA ILE A 8 -22.84 46.11 16.48
C ILE A 8 -22.55 45.44 15.12
N PHE A 9 -22.46 46.23 14.04
CA PHE A 9 -22.17 45.68 12.73
C PHE A 9 -20.70 45.25 12.57
N PHE A 10 -19.77 45.84 13.31
CA PHE A 10 -18.35 45.45 13.31
C PHE A 10 -18.07 44.21 14.16
N LEU A 11 -18.93 43.90 15.14
CA LEU A 11 -18.80 42.71 15.97
C LEU A 11 -19.33 41.42 15.30
N LEU A 12 -20.17 41.57 14.27
CA LEU A 12 -20.72 40.45 13.50
C LEU A 12 -19.85 40.03 12.32
N TYR A 13 -18.89 40.86 11.90
CA TYR A 13 -17.97 40.53 10.79
C TYR A 13 -16.68 39.88 11.26
N GLY A 14 -16.46 39.72 12.56
CA GLY A 14 -15.24 39.15 13.14
C GLY A 14 -15.20 37.62 13.25
N PHE A 15 -16.27 36.92 12.86
CA PHE A 15 -16.31 35.45 12.88
C PHE A 15 -16.30 34.87 11.46
N VAL A 16 -15.34 35.30 10.64
CA VAL A 16 -14.95 34.48 9.49
C VAL A 16 -14.17 33.33 10.06
N GLY A 17 -14.85 32.20 10.19
CA GLY A 17 -14.26 30.96 10.65
C GLY A 17 -13.01 30.65 9.85
N SER A 18 -11.86 30.68 10.50
CA SER A 18 -10.68 29.98 10.03
C SER A 18 -11.08 28.53 9.89
N SER A 19 -11.44 28.12 8.68
CA SER A 19 -11.44 26.72 8.30
C SER A 19 -10.01 26.27 8.51
N ALA A 20 -9.73 25.65 9.66
CA ALA A 20 -8.52 24.92 9.88
C ALA A 20 -8.47 23.87 8.78
N GLN A 21 -7.68 24.15 7.75
CA GLN A 21 -7.27 23.12 6.82
C GLN A 21 -6.63 22.05 7.69
N SER A 22 -7.36 20.96 7.88
CA SER A 22 -6.82 19.76 8.48
C SER A 22 -5.68 19.33 7.55
N CYS A 23 -4.47 19.73 7.90
CA CYS A 23 -3.28 19.18 7.34
C CYS A 23 -3.44 17.66 7.53
N HIS A 24 -3.62 16.92 6.45
CA HIS A 24 -3.60 15.47 6.46
C HIS A 24 -2.21 15.07 6.93
N ILE A 25 -2.05 14.97 8.23
CA ILE A 25 -0.85 14.45 8.86
C ILE A 25 -0.72 13.02 8.36
N GLY A 26 0.19 12.84 7.40
CA GLY A 26 0.48 11.52 6.87
C GLY A 26 0.82 10.57 8.02
N SER A 27 0.52 9.28 7.84
CA SER A 27 0.90 8.26 8.83
C SER A 27 2.34 8.46 9.26
N HIS A 28 2.58 8.58 10.57
CA HIS A 28 3.91 8.74 11.12
C HIS A 28 4.68 7.43 11.12
N GLU A 29 3.98 6.30 11.22
CA GLU A 29 4.59 4.99 11.16
C GLU A 29 4.63 4.46 9.74
N LYS A 30 5.76 3.85 9.37
CA LYS A 30 5.95 3.08 8.15
C LYS A 30 6.48 1.71 8.52
N LEU A 31 5.80 0.68 8.05
CA LEU A 31 6.19 -0.70 8.29
C LEU A 31 6.78 -1.29 7.01
N TYR A 32 7.92 -1.95 7.15
CA TYR A 32 8.55 -2.73 6.10
C TYR A 32 8.87 -4.13 6.62
N VAL A 33 8.67 -5.17 5.79
CA VAL A 33 8.84 -6.56 6.23
C VAL A 33 9.64 -7.35 5.21
N HIS A 34 10.62 -8.07 5.72
CA HIS A 34 11.33 -9.13 5.00
C HIS A 34 10.81 -10.48 5.43
N THR A 35 10.63 -11.39 4.48
CA THR A 35 10.38 -12.81 4.73
C THR A 35 11.57 -13.61 4.23
N ASP A 36 11.81 -14.77 4.82
CA ASP A 36 12.92 -15.65 4.45
C ASP A 36 12.78 -16.21 3.02
N ARG A 37 11.55 -16.47 2.56
CA ARG A 37 11.27 -17.03 1.24
C ARG A 37 9.98 -16.44 0.65
N ALA A 38 9.71 -16.74 -0.60
CA ALA A 38 8.44 -16.46 -1.27
C ALA A 38 7.62 -17.74 -1.50
N ASN A 39 8.27 -18.92 -1.48
CA ASN A 39 7.65 -20.22 -1.73
C ASN A 39 7.86 -21.11 -0.52
N TYR A 40 6.80 -21.76 -0.10
CA TYR A 40 6.76 -22.64 1.08
C TYR A 40 6.05 -23.93 0.77
N GLU A 41 6.33 -24.98 1.54
CA GLU A 41 5.55 -26.20 1.56
C GLU A 41 4.54 -26.17 2.72
N ARG A 42 3.57 -27.06 2.67
CA ARG A 42 2.66 -27.28 3.79
C ARG A 42 3.44 -27.72 5.02
N GLY A 43 3.09 -27.21 6.19
CA GLY A 43 3.83 -27.48 7.43
C GLY A 43 5.08 -26.62 7.63
N ASP A 44 5.49 -25.85 6.60
CA ASP A 44 6.61 -24.91 6.71
C ASP A 44 6.29 -23.77 7.68
N THR A 45 7.33 -23.07 8.06
CA THR A 45 7.25 -21.85 8.87
C THR A 45 7.78 -20.67 8.11
N VAL A 46 6.95 -19.65 7.93
CA VAL A 46 7.36 -18.35 7.40
C VAL A 46 8.09 -17.60 8.49
N ARG A 47 9.37 -17.34 8.32
CA ARG A 47 10.12 -16.44 9.21
C ARG A 47 10.13 -15.05 8.62
N PHE A 48 9.93 -14.04 9.46
CA PHE A 48 9.91 -12.66 9.01
C PHE A 48 10.62 -11.73 9.99
N ARG A 49 11.05 -10.62 9.45
CA ARG A 49 11.59 -9.50 10.20
C ARG A 49 10.93 -8.22 9.73
N ALA A 50 10.26 -7.53 10.64
CA ALA A 50 9.60 -6.28 10.38
C ALA A 50 10.36 -5.12 11.01
N TYR A 51 10.37 -4.00 10.32
CA TYR A 51 11.03 -2.76 10.71
C TYR A 51 9.98 -1.66 10.75
N LEU A 52 9.85 -1.02 11.88
CA LEU A 52 8.95 0.11 12.07
C LEU A 52 9.77 1.40 12.10
N LEU A 53 9.48 2.29 11.19
CA LEU A 53 10.07 3.62 11.11
C LEU A 53 9.01 4.64 11.51
N ASP A 54 9.29 5.46 12.52
CA ASP A 54 8.51 6.66 12.82
C ASP A 54 9.18 7.86 12.13
N THR A 55 8.40 8.64 11.43
CA THR A 55 8.90 9.82 10.69
C THR A 55 8.90 11.10 11.53
N ARG A 56 8.49 11.04 12.80
CA ARG A 56 8.54 12.17 13.73
C ARG A 56 9.88 12.21 14.44
N PRO A 57 10.59 13.35 14.44
CA PRO A 57 11.93 13.43 15.07
C PRO A 57 11.92 13.25 16.60
N GLU A 58 10.78 13.50 17.25
CA GLU A 58 10.64 13.49 18.72
C GLU A 58 9.67 12.40 19.21
N ALA A 59 9.39 11.38 18.40
CA ALA A 59 8.44 10.36 18.80
C ALA A 59 9.00 9.46 19.91
N THR A 60 8.38 9.54 21.07
CA THR A 60 8.73 8.70 22.22
C THR A 60 7.85 7.45 22.33
N ALA A 61 6.75 7.38 21.58
CA ALA A 61 5.80 6.29 21.61
C ALA A 61 5.70 5.61 20.26
N TYR A 62 6.35 4.47 20.16
CA TYR A 62 6.22 3.57 19.01
C TYR A 62 5.19 2.48 19.31
N SER A 63 4.58 1.97 18.26
CA SER A 63 3.81 0.72 18.38
C SER A 63 4.73 -0.40 18.87
N ARG A 64 4.39 -1.00 20.00
CA ARG A 64 5.20 -2.09 20.61
C ARG A 64 4.94 -3.45 20.00
N TYR A 65 3.92 -3.56 19.16
CA TYR A 65 3.50 -4.82 18.57
C TYR A 65 3.23 -4.66 17.09
N VAL A 66 3.69 -5.63 16.32
CA VAL A 66 3.33 -5.84 14.92
C VAL A 66 2.47 -7.09 14.87
N TYR A 67 1.35 -6.99 14.18
CA TYR A 67 0.47 -8.11 13.85
C TYR A 67 0.86 -8.66 12.49
N ALA A 68 1.00 -9.96 12.40
CA ALA A 68 1.26 -10.71 11.18
C ALA A 68 0.09 -11.65 10.93
N GLU A 69 -0.52 -11.59 9.77
CA GLU A 69 -1.67 -12.41 9.41
C GLU A 69 -1.42 -13.14 8.11
N LEU A 70 -1.87 -14.39 8.05
CA LEU A 70 -1.96 -15.18 6.84
C LEU A 70 -3.40 -15.11 6.34
N LEU A 71 -3.58 -14.72 5.07
CA LEU A 71 -4.88 -14.61 4.43
C LEU A 71 -4.98 -15.55 3.24
N ALA A 72 -6.15 -16.20 3.09
CA ALA A 72 -6.61 -16.81 1.85
C ALA A 72 -7.90 -16.11 1.42
N ASP A 73 -7.99 -15.69 0.18
CA ASP A 73 -9.19 -15.04 -0.39
C ASP A 73 -9.80 -13.95 0.54
N SER A 74 -8.92 -13.13 1.15
CA SER A 74 -9.27 -12.08 2.11
C SER A 74 -9.71 -12.55 3.50
N GLN A 75 -9.80 -13.84 3.76
CA GLN A 75 -10.08 -14.39 5.09
C GLN A 75 -8.79 -14.62 5.86
N VAL A 76 -8.78 -14.22 7.13
CA VAL A 76 -7.65 -14.45 8.04
C VAL A 76 -7.65 -15.92 8.48
N ILE A 77 -6.60 -16.66 8.15
CA ILE A 77 -6.40 -18.05 8.53
C ILE A 77 -5.67 -18.14 9.88
N SER A 78 -4.62 -17.34 10.03
CA SER A 78 -3.83 -17.30 11.26
C SER A 78 -3.33 -15.90 11.53
N ARG A 79 -3.08 -15.60 12.80
CA ARG A 79 -2.55 -14.32 13.26
C ARG A 79 -1.53 -14.55 14.35
N GLU A 80 -0.42 -13.81 14.24
CA GLU A 80 0.61 -13.73 15.26
C GLU A 80 0.81 -12.28 15.68
N MET A 81 1.21 -12.08 16.93
CA MET A 81 1.55 -10.77 17.48
C MET A 81 2.99 -10.80 17.97
N VAL A 82 3.81 -9.94 17.40
CA VAL A 82 5.24 -9.88 17.70
C VAL A 82 5.56 -8.59 18.44
N LYS A 83 6.27 -8.73 19.54
CA LYS A 83 6.71 -7.59 20.36
C LYS A 83 7.97 -6.98 19.81
N ASP A 84 8.09 -5.67 20.01
CA ASP A 84 9.28 -4.89 19.71
C ASP A 84 10.51 -5.38 20.46
N ASP A 85 11.61 -5.52 19.73
CA ASP A 85 12.95 -5.70 20.26
C ASP A 85 13.86 -4.64 19.62
N HIS A 86 13.98 -3.49 20.29
CA HIS A 86 14.79 -2.34 19.86
C HIS A 86 14.47 -1.83 18.44
N GLY A 87 13.17 -1.72 18.11
CA GLY A 87 12.69 -1.24 16.81
C GLY A 87 12.61 -2.31 15.72
N VAL A 88 12.92 -3.56 16.08
CA VAL A 88 12.86 -4.71 15.18
C VAL A 88 11.86 -5.73 15.71
N PHE A 89 11.01 -6.25 14.84
CA PHE A 89 10.02 -7.26 15.16
C PHE A 89 10.38 -8.54 14.42
N SER A 90 10.94 -9.52 15.12
CA SER A 90 11.28 -10.83 14.54
C SER A 90 10.27 -11.86 14.98
N GLY A 91 9.69 -12.55 14.01
CA GLY A 91 8.64 -13.53 14.29
C GLY A 91 8.53 -14.61 13.25
N TYR A 92 7.55 -15.47 13.46
CA TYR A 92 7.25 -16.55 12.55
C TYR A 92 5.73 -16.80 12.46
N LEU A 93 5.29 -17.34 11.34
CA LEU A 93 3.92 -17.83 11.10
C LEU A 93 4.02 -19.27 10.64
N SER A 94 3.36 -20.18 11.36
CA SER A 94 3.29 -21.59 10.95
C SER A 94 2.24 -21.77 9.87
N LEU A 95 2.62 -22.46 8.81
CA LEU A 95 1.73 -22.88 7.75
C LEU A 95 1.21 -24.27 8.11
N GLY A 96 -0.09 -24.38 8.35
CA GLY A 96 -0.70 -25.65 8.71
C GLY A 96 -0.55 -26.70 7.59
N ASP A 97 -0.41 -27.97 7.98
CA ASP A 97 -0.31 -29.10 7.04
C ASP A 97 -1.57 -29.28 6.18
N THR A 98 -2.69 -28.74 6.63
CA THR A 98 -4.00 -28.81 5.97
C THR A 98 -4.23 -27.66 4.97
N LEU A 99 -3.30 -26.72 4.85
CA LEU A 99 -3.42 -25.62 3.88
C LEU A 99 -3.46 -26.18 2.45
N ARG A 100 -4.35 -25.65 1.65
CA ARG A 100 -4.39 -25.99 0.21
C ARG A 100 -3.21 -25.38 -0.50
N SER A 101 -2.74 -26.05 -1.56
CA SER A 101 -1.73 -25.44 -2.44
C SER A 101 -2.34 -24.23 -3.14
N GLY A 102 -1.62 -23.10 -3.14
CA GLY A 102 -2.11 -21.87 -3.75
C GLY A 102 -1.38 -20.62 -3.30
N ASN A 103 -1.92 -19.49 -3.71
CA ASN A 103 -1.43 -18.18 -3.36
C ASN A 103 -2.07 -17.72 -2.04
N TYR A 104 -1.21 -17.22 -1.16
CA TYR A 104 -1.62 -16.63 0.11
C TYR A 104 -1.04 -15.24 0.25
N THR A 105 -1.69 -14.42 1.06
CA THR A 105 -1.23 -13.07 1.34
C THR A 105 -0.85 -12.97 2.81
N LEU A 106 0.37 -12.52 3.08
CA LEU A 106 0.78 -12.06 4.39
C LEU A 106 0.41 -10.60 4.53
N ARG A 107 -0.25 -10.24 5.63
CA ARG A 107 -0.58 -8.87 5.98
C ARG A 107 0.07 -8.52 7.31
N PHE A 108 0.78 -7.37 7.33
CA PHE A 108 1.45 -6.88 8.53
C PHE A 108 0.98 -5.47 8.85
N TYR A 109 0.78 -5.18 10.12
CA TYR A 109 0.35 -3.87 10.58
C TYR A 109 0.61 -3.67 12.06
N THR A 110 0.61 -2.40 12.47
CA THR A 110 0.52 -1.99 13.87
C THR A 110 -0.93 -1.58 14.18
N ARG A 111 -1.29 -1.56 15.46
CA ARG A 111 -2.60 -1.06 15.86
C ARG A 111 -2.84 0.37 15.39
N TYR A 112 -1.81 1.21 15.42
CA TYR A 112 -1.88 2.56 14.90
C TYR A 112 -2.18 2.59 13.40
N LEU A 113 -1.45 1.84 12.59
CA LEU A 113 -1.66 1.79 11.13
C LEU A 113 -3.06 1.29 10.76
N SER A 114 -3.62 0.37 11.55
CA SER A 114 -4.98 -0.16 11.32
C SER A 114 -6.09 0.80 11.76
N SER A 115 -5.82 1.72 12.70
CA SER A 115 -6.80 2.68 13.22
C SER A 115 -6.90 3.97 12.42
N LEU A 116 -6.08 4.14 11.39
CA LEU A 116 -6.13 5.32 10.53
C LEU A 116 -7.45 5.36 9.72
N PRO A 117 -7.95 6.56 9.36
CA PRO A 117 -9.12 6.71 8.48
C PRO A 117 -8.98 5.92 7.17
N HIS A 118 -7.75 5.82 6.67
CA HIS A 118 -7.36 4.93 5.58
C HIS A 118 -6.31 3.97 6.10
N PRO A 119 -6.69 2.75 6.53
CA PRO A 119 -5.77 1.78 7.10
C PRO A 119 -4.60 1.47 6.16
N ARG A 120 -3.41 1.36 6.72
CA ARG A 120 -2.18 1.08 5.97
C ARG A 120 -1.60 -0.23 6.43
N TYR A 121 -1.54 -1.16 5.51
CA TYR A 121 -1.01 -2.49 5.74
C TYR A 121 0.18 -2.75 4.83
N PHE A 122 1.16 -3.50 5.29
CA PHE A 122 2.17 -4.09 4.44
C PHE A 122 1.69 -5.45 3.98
N TYR A 123 1.72 -5.69 2.68
CA TYR A 123 1.30 -6.95 2.08
C TYR A 123 2.48 -7.66 1.41
N ARG A 124 2.52 -8.98 1.55
CA ARG A 124 3.45 -9.86 0.87
C ARG A 124 2.71 -11.08 0.36
N GLN A 125 2.83 -11.38 -0.91
CA GLN A 125 2.31 -12.64 -1.47
C GLN A 125 3.33 -13.75 -1.29
N ILE A 126 2.84 -14.94 -0.94
CA ILE A 126 3.58 -16.17 -0.83
C ILE A 126 2.83 -17.28 -1.53
N ILE A 127 3.55 -18.34 -1.92
CA ILE A 127 3.00 -19.55 -2.53
C ILE A 127 3.21 -20.70 -1.56
N VAL A 128 2.15 -21.47 -1.30
CA VAL A 128 2.21 -22.64 -0.41
C VAL A 128 1.89 -23.89 -1.21
N GLY A 129 2.74 -24.90 -1.11
CA GLY A 129 2.51 -26.23 -1.65
C GLY A 129 2.24 -26.22 -3.13
N GLY A 130 3.13 -25.75 -3.93
CA GLY A 130 3.04 -25.75 -5.39
C GLY A 130 4.38 -26.15 -6.00
N ARG A 131 4.33 -26.67 -7.21
CA ARG A 131 5.54 -26.81 -8.00
C ARG A 131 6.20 -25.46 -8.19
N PRO A 132 7.55 -25.39 -8.35
CA PRO A 132 8.25 -24.12 -8.52
C PRO A 132 7.63 -23.31 -9.66
N PHE A 133 7.66 -22.01 -9.51
CA PHE A 133 7.19 -20.89 -10.35
C PHE A 133 6.98 -21.13 -11.87
N GLN A 134 7.56 -22.20 -12.47
CA GLN A 134 7.44 -22.50 -13.89
C GLN A 134 6.04 -23.01 -14.31
N ASP A 135 5.29 -23.68 -13.45
CA ASP A 135 3.99 -24.25 -13.82
C ASP A 135 2.82 -23.25 -13.66
N TYR A 136 2.91 -22.32 -12.70
CA TYR A 136 1.91 -21.24 -12.58
C TYR A 136 1.89 -20.31 -13.80
N ARG A 137 3.02 -20.20 -14.47
CA ARG A 137 3.14 -19.40 -15.69
C ARG A 137 2.30 -19.95 -16.84
N LYS A 138 2.07 -21.25 -16.89
CA LYS A 138 1.29 -21.88 -17.97
C LYS A 138 -0.22 -21.90 -17.71
N GLU A 139 -0.66 -22.13 -16.49
CA GLU A 139 -2.11 -22.17 -16.19
C GLU A 139 -2.77 -20.81 -16.13
N SER A 140 -2.06 -19.79 -15.61
CA SER A 140 -2.58 -18.42 -15.59
C SER A 140 -2.60 -17.77 -16.98
N VAL A 141 -1.64 -18.08 -17.85
CA VAL A 141 -1.57 -17.54 -19.21
C VAL A 141 -2.74 -18.02 -20.07
N THR A 142 -3.25 -19.23 -19.86
CA THR A 142 -4.37 -19.76 -20.66
C THR A 142 -5.71 -19.09 -20.34
N ARG A 143 -5.89 -18.49 -19.16
CA ARG A 143 -7.11 -17.78 -18.76
C ARG A 143 -7.06 -16.26 -18.89
N MET A 144 -5.90 -15.67 -19.12
CA MET A 144 -5.72 -14.21 -19.15
C MET A 144 -5.29 -13.68 -20.53
N ALA A 145 -5.83 -14.21 -21.60
CA ALA A 145 -5.42 -13.91 -22.98
C ALA A 145 -5.57 -12.43 -23.43
N ALA A 146 -5.97 -11.51 -22.56
CA ALA A 146 -6.12 -10.10 -22.91
C ALA A 146 -5.88 -9.10 -21.77
N SER A 147 -5.27 -9.50 -20.66
CA SER A 147 -5.03 -8.57 -19.54
C SER A 147 -3.54 -8.24 -19.40
N TYR A 148 -3.24 -6.98 -19.21
CA TYR A 148 -1.92 -6.50 -18.81
C TYR A 148 -2.05 -5.70 -17.53
N HIS A 149 -1.00 -5.69 -16.71
CA HIS A 149 -0.96 -4.96 -15.46
C HIS A 149 -0.10 -3.71 -15.62
N VAL A 150 -0.66 -2.55 -15.26
CA VAL A 150 0.09 -1.28 -15.27
C VAL A 150 0.28 -0.80 -13.84
N SER A 151 1.53 -0.56 -13.47
CA SER A 151 1.92 0.03 -12.20
C SER A 151 2.44 1.44 -12.39
N PHE A 152 2.10 2.37 -11.50
CA PHE A 152 2.50 3.76 -11.54
C PHE A 152 3.45 4.11 -10.39
N PHE A 153 4.47 4.90 -10.69
CA PHE A 153 5.53 5.29 -9.76
C PHE A 153 5.70 6.81 -9.81
N PRO A 154 4.96 7.56 -8.99
CA PRO A 154 5.12 9.01 -8.91
C PRO A 154 6.53 9.37 -8.42
N GLU A 155 7.14 10.40 -8.99
CA GLU A 155 8.38 10.97 -8.48
C GLU A 155 8.18 11.42 -7.02
N GLY A 156 9.10 11.06 -6.13
CA GLY A 156 8.94 11.28 -4.69
C GLY A 156 7.91 10.36 -4.01
N GLY A 157 7.34 9.37 -4.71
CA GLY A 157 6.43 8.38 -4.16
C GLY A 157 5.00 8.85 -3.88
N ARG A 158 4.68 10.12 -4.15
CA ARG A 158 3.35 10.72 -3.95
C ARG A 158 3.02 11.72 -5.06
N LEU A 159 1.73 11.90 -5.33
CA LEU A 159 1.21 12.96 -6.19
C LEU A 159 0.65 14.08 -5.31
N PRO A 160 1.38 15.18 -5.10
CA PRO A 160 0.86 16.33 -4.36
C PRO A 160 -0.19 17.04 -5.19
N SER A 161 -1.28 17.47 -4.56
CA SER A 161 -2.32 18.24 -5.24
C SER A 161 -1.81 19.62 -5.64
N GLY A 162 -2.15 20.07 -6.85
CA GLY A 162 -1.76 21.39 -7.37
C GLY A 162 -0.32 21.50 -7.86
N CYS A 163 0.43 20.40 -7.88
CA CYS A 163 1.81 20.39 -8.38
C CYS A 163 1.92 19.56 -9.66
N VAL A 164 2.74 20.01 -10.59
CA VAL A 164 3.16 19.20 -11.73
C VAL A 164 4.15 18.15 -11.22
N SER A 165 3.86 16.89 -11.46
CA SER A 165 4.69 15.76 -11.01
C SER A 165 4.89 14.79 -12.17
N ARG A 166 6.08 14.24 -12.28
CA ARG A 166 6.36 13.17 -13.24
C ARG A 166 5.96 11.82 -12.66
N VAL A 167 5.30 11.01 -13.47
CA VAL A 167 4.90 9.66 -13.09
C VAL A 167 5.51 8.66 -14.06
N ALA A 168 6.39 7.81 -13.59
CA ALA A 168 6.83 6.65 -14.36
C ALA A 168 5.77 5.54 -14.29
N PHE A 169 5.69 4.72 -15.32
CA PHE A 169 4.84 3.53 -15.30
C PHE A 169 5.55 2.32 -15.89
N LYS A 170 5.06 1.15 -15.50
CA LYS A 170 5.49 -0.16 -15.99
C LYS A 170 4.28 -1.00 -16.34
N ALA A 171 4.21 -1.45 -17.58
CA ALA A 171 3.18 -2.36 -18.08
C ALA A 171 3.78 -3.76 -18.29
N LEU A 172 3.14 -4.77 -17.72
CA LEU A 172 3.53 -6.17 -17.81
C LEU A 172 2.37 -6.98 -18.38
N SER A 173 2.69 -7.88 -19.31
CA SER A 173 1.80 -8.95 -19.75
C SER A 173 1.70 -10.06 -18.68
N PRO A 174 0.73 -10.97 -18.75
CA PRO A 174 0.53 -12.03 -17.75
C PRO A 174 1.74 -12.95 -17.54
N ASP A 175 2.59 -13.06 -18.52
CA ASP A 175 3.86 -13.82 -18.46
C ASP A 175 4.99 -13.05 -17.74
N GLY A 176 4.70 -11.80 -17.28
CA GLY A 176 5.66 -10.95 -16.57
C GLY A 176 6.65 -10.23 -17.48
N LEU A 177 6.46 -10.28 -18.78
CA LEU A 177 7.27 -9.53 -19.73
C LEU A 177 6.73 -8.11 -19.92
N GLY A 178 7.63 -7.16 -20.19
CA GLY A 178 7.24 -5.78 -20.51
C GLY A 178 6.47 -5.75 -21.83
N THR A 179 5.30 -5.16 -21.83
CA THR A 179 4.45 -5.00 -23.01
C THR A 179 4.21 -3.53 -23.31
N ASP A 180 4.30 -3.16 -24.59
CA ASP A 180 4.09 -1.78 -24.97
C ASP A 180 2.61 -1.43 -24.92
N VAL A 181 2.31 -0.31 -24.26
CA VAL A 181 0.96 0.20 -24.08
C VAL A 181 0.87 1.68 -24.46
N GLN A 182 -0.32 2.07 -24.89
CA GLN A 182 -0.68 3.44 -25.12
C GLN A 182 -2.09 3.67 -24.55
N GLY A 183 -2.32 4.82 -23.91
CA GLY A 183 -3.62 5.10 -23.31
C GLY A 183 -3.74 6.53 -22.82
N PHE A 184 -4.81 6.78 -22.09
CA PHE A 184 -5.14 8.08 -21.50
C PHE A 184 -5.21 7.95 -19.99
N VAL A 185 -4.71 8.99 -19.30
CA VAL A 185 -4.95 9.17 -17.87
C VAL A 185 -6.17 10.07 -17.73
N VAL A 186 -7.19 9.58 -17.05
CA VAL A 186 -8.43 10.31 -16.83
C VAL A 186 -8.62 10.65 -15.35
N ASN A 187 -9.28 11.77 -15.08
CA ASN A 187 -9.65 12.13 -13.72
C ASN A 187 -10.97 11.43 -13.29
N GLN A 188 -11.43 11.70 -12.07
CA GLN A 188 -12.69 11.14 -11.54
C GLN A 188 -13.93 11.56 -12.33
N ARG A 189 -13.86 12.63 -13.10
CA ARG A 189 -14.97 13.11 -13.94
C ARG A 189 -14.96 12.51 -15.34
N GLY A 190 -13.91 11.71 -15.67
CA GLY A 190 -13.73 11.15 -17.00
C GLY A 190 -12.96 12.04 -17.97
N ASP A 191 -12.49 13.24 -17.54
CA ASP A 191 -11.74 14.12 -18.41
C ASP A 191 -10.30 13.59 -18.60
N THR A 192 -9.80 13.62 -19.82
CA THR A 192 -8.41 13.27 -20.12
C THR A 192 -7.45 14.29 -19.55
N VAL A 193 -6.60 13.86 -18.62
CA VAL A 193 -5.56 14.69 -17.99
C VAL A 193 -4.30 14.69 -18.83
N THR A 194 -3.88 13.52 -19.30
CA THR A 194 -2.69 13.34 -20.14
C THR A 194 -2.73 12.04 -20.89
N THR A 195 -1.79 11.83 -21.81
CA THR A 195 -1.59 10.57 -22.52
C THR A 195 -0.37 9.84 -21.95
N LEU A 196 -0.41 8.53 -21.96
CA LEU A 196 0.75 7.69 -21.65
C LEU A 196 1.12 6.84 -22.87
N ARG A 197 2.40 6.65 -23.08
CA ARG A 197 2.94 5.77 -24.11
C ARG A 197 4.23 5.11 -23.61
N SER A 198 4.37 3.81 -23.81
CA SER A 198 5.62 3.11 -23.54
C SER A 198 6.75 3.64 -24.42
N VAL A 199 7.91 3.82 -23.81
CA VAL A 199 9.16 4.19 -24.48
C VAL A 199 10.00 2.97 -24.77
N HIS A 200 10.03 2.03 -23.81
CA HIS A 200 10.81 0.80 -23.95
C HIS A 200 10.23 -0.32 -23.09
N ARG A 201 9.88 -1.46 -23.73
CA ARG A 201 9.44 -2.69 -23.05
C ARG A 201 8.44 -2.46 -21.91
N GLY A 202 7.39 -1.74 -22.19
CA GLY A 202 6.33 -1.43 -21.21
C GLY A 202 6.67 -0.35 -20.20
N LEU A 203 7.85 0.25 -20.26
CA LEU A 203 8.25 1.37 -19.41
C LEU A 203 7.96 2.69 -20.12
N GLY A 204 7.49 3.68 -19.38
CA GLY A 204 7.26 5.03 -19.84
C GLY A 204 7.05 5.99 -18.69
N PHE A 205 6.77 7.25 -19.04
CA PHE A 205 6.45 8.32 -18.09
C PHE A 205 5.51 9.33 -18.71
N PHE A 206 4.83 10.08 -17.88
CA PHE A 206 3.99 11.23 -18.25
C PHE A 206 4.02 12.30 -17.17
#